data_261a867578bb59efb4631e2b56614cd7
#
_entry.id   261a867578bb59efb4631e2b56614cd7
#
_cell.length_a   1.000
_cell.length_b   1.000
_cell.length_c   1.000
_cell.angle_alpha   90.00
_cell.angle_beta   90.00
_cell.angle_gamma   90.00
#
_symmetry.space_group_name_H-M   'P 1'
#
loop_
_entity.id
_entity.type
_entity.pdbx_description
1 polymer ?
#
loop_
_entity_poly.entity_id
_entity_poly.type
_entity_poly.pdbx_seq_one_letter_code
_entity_poly.pdbx_strand_id
1 'polypeptide(L)'
;MEKMKLPSIALGTWSWGVGFAGGDQVFGNNLGVNELKPVFDAAMAGGLNLWDSAVVYGMGASESLLAAFTKEHNREDVLISTKFTPQIAGDSVNPVEDMLGSSLERFGTDYIDIYWIHNPADVERWTPFLANLVKNGKVKRVGVSNHNLAQIKRAEEILSKEGVHISAGCAGFAAALAALLKLH
;
A
#
# COMPACT_ATOMS: atom_id res chain seq x y z
N MET A 1 -15.88 -14.87 -10.26
CA MET A 1 -14.74 -14.76 -9.29
C MET A 1 -15.31 -14.20 -7.99
N GLU A 2 -15.19 -14.96 -6.92
CA GLU A 2 -15.62 -14.52 -5.60
C GLU A 2 -14.77 -13.31 -5.18
N LYS A 3 -15.43 -12.21 -4.77
CA LYS A 3 -14.69 -11.04 -4.28
C LYS A 3 -13.99 -11.44 -2.99
N MET A 4 -12.68 -11.65 -3.03
CA MET A 4 -11.88 -11.91 -1.84
C MET A 4 -12.17 -10.82 -0.80
N LYS A 5 -12.76 -11.22 0.32
CA LYS A 5 -13.11 -10.30 1.42
C LYS A 5 -11.81 -9.86 2.10
N LEU A 6 -11.57 -8.55 2.13
CA LEU A 6 -10.42 -8.02 2.88
C LEU A 6 -10.60 -8.27 4.38
N PRO A 7 -9.51 -8.61 5.10
CA PRO A 7 -9.53 -8.66 6.56
C PRO A 7 -9.95 -7.30 7.15
N SER A 8 -10.58 -7.33 8.31
CA SER A 8 -11.00 -6.12 9.02
C SER A 8 -9.83 -5.34 9.65
N ILE A 9 -8.67 -5.97 9.75
CA ILE A 9 -7.46 -5.40 10.36
C ILE A 9 -6.32 -5.50 9.36
N ALA A 10 -5.61 -4.39 9.16
CA ALA A 10 -4.33 -4.33 8.47
C ALA A 10 -3.22 -4.03 9.47
N LEU A 11 -2.08 -4.69 9.32
CA LEU A 11 -0.91 -4.52 10.17
C LEU A 11 0.07 -3.57 9.49
N GLY A 12 0.32 -2.40 10.09
CA GLY A 12 1.22 -1.39 9.56
C GLY A 12 2.68 -1.71 9.88
N THR A 13 3.56 -1.48 8.91
CA THR A 13 5.00 -1.71 9.03
C THR A 13 5.82 -0.42 9.08
N TRP A 14 5.22 0.74 9.33
CA TRP A 14 5.95 2.01 9.34
C TRP A 14 7.04 2.08 10.42
N SER A 15 6.86 1.40 11.53
CA SER A 15 7.88 1.30 12.59
C SER A 15 9.02 0.32 12.25
N TRP A 16 9.01 -0.31 11.08
CA TRP A 16 9.99 -1.32 10.67
C TRP A 16 11.11 -0.71 9.84
N GLY A 17 12.33 -1.16 10.10
CA GLY A 17 13.49 -0.73 9.33
C GLY A 17 14.04 0.64 9.72
N VAL A 18 15.14 0.98 9.12
CA VAL A 18 15.94 2.18 9.40
C VAL A 18 16.04 3.06 8.15
N GLY A 19 16.38 4.33 8.33
CA GLY A 19 16.61 5.28 7.26
C GLY A 19 15.56 6.37 7.16
N PHE A 20 15.53 7.10 6.04
CA PHE A 20 14.63 8.24 5.86
C PHE A 20 13.16 7.84 6.09
N ALA A 21 12.50 8.53 7.01
CA ALA A 21 11.14 8.24 7.46
C ALA A 21 10.93 6.78 7.90
N GLY A 22 11.97 6.09 8.34
CA GLY A 22 11.94 4.74 8.90
C GLY A 22 11.64 4.71 10.38
N GLY A 23 11.57 3.50 10.93
CA GLY A 23 11.26 3.28 12.34
C GLY A 23 12.22 3.95 13.31
N ASP A 24 13.51 3.99 12.97
CA ASP A 24 14.54 4.64 13.76
C ASP A 24 14.34 6.16 13.87
N GLN A 25 14.01 6.82 12.75
CA GLN A 25 13.83 8.26 12.73
C GLN A 25 12.49 8.73 13.29
N VAL A 26 11.43 7.95 13.08
CA VAL A 26 10.06 8.37 13.43
C VAL A 26 9.65 7.86 14.80
N PHE A 27 10.03 6.64 15.17
CA PHE A 27 9.61 5.97 16.41
C PHE A 27 10.76 5.73 17.39
N GLY A 28 12.01 6.04 17.01
CA GLY A 28 13.18 5.85 17.88
C GLY A 28 13.53 4.38 18.12
N ASN A 29 13.11 3.47 17.26
CA ASN A 29 13.40 2.05 17.37
C ASN A 29 14.39 1.59 16.28
N ASN A 30 14.89 0.37 16.41
CA ASN A 30 15.78 -0.26 15.44
C ASN A 30 15.39 -1.74 15.30
N LEU A 31 14.18 -1.98 14.81
CA LEU A 31 13.61 -3.31 14.68
C LEU A 31 14.09 -3.97 13.38
N GLY A 32 14.75 -5.11 13.51
CA GLY A 32 15.23 -5.92 12.42
C GLY A 32 14.51 -7.26 12.30
N VAL A 33 15.09 -8.17 11.51
CA VAL A 33 14.50 -9.49 11.22
C VAL A 33 14.24 -10.29 12.50
N ASN A 34 15.18 -10.28 13.44
CA ASN A 34 15.09 -11.10 14.66
C ASN A 34 13.95 -10.67 15.58
N GLU A 35 13.70 -9.36 15.69
CA GLU A 35 12.63 -8.81 16.52
C GLU A 35 11.27 -8.92 15.85
N LEU A 36 11.23 -8.79 14.51
CA LEU A 36 9.97 -8.71 13.76
C LEU A 36 9.44 -10.06 13.27
N LYS A 37 10.30 -11.06 13.05
CA LYS A 37 9.87 -12.39 12.61
C LYS A 37 8.85 -13.03 13.57
N PRO A 38 9.08 -13.04 14.90
CA PRO A 38 8.08 -13.57 15.84
C PRO A 38 6.75 -12.82 15.80
N VAL A 39 6.78 -11.51 15.57
CA VAL A 39 5.56 -10.68 15.42
C VAL A 39 4.79 -11.06 14.18
N PHE A 40 5.50 -11.20 13.05
CA PHE A 40 4.91 -11.63 11.78
C PHE A 40 4.27 -13.01 11.90
N ASP A 41 4.99 -13.99 12.46
CA ASP A 41 4.51 -15.36 12.60
C ASP A 41 3.29 -15.44 13.52
N ALA A 42 3.29 -14.72 14.64
CA ALA A 42 2.16 -14.68 15.55
C ALA A 42 0.92 -14.06 14.89
N ALA A 43 1.10 -13.00 14.09
CA ALA A 43 0.01 -12.38 13.35
C ALA A 43 -0.59 -13.35 12.31
N MET A 44 0.25 -13.99 11.51
CA MET A 44 -0.18 -14.97 10.49
C MET A 44 -0.91 -16.16 11.15
N ALA A 45 -0.38 -16.68 12.24
CA ALA A 45 -1.04 -17.77 13.02
C ALA A 45 -2.39 -17.34 13.59
N GLY A 46 -2.55 -16.03 13.90
CA GLY A 46 -3.81 -15.43 14.35
C GLY A 46 -4.78 -15.06 13.21
N GLY A 47 -4.43 -15.38 11.94
CA GLY A 47 -5.26 -15.06 10.78
C GLY A 47 -5.19 -13.59 10.33
N LEU A 48 -4.22 -12.81 10.82
CA LEU A 48 -3.97 -11.43 10.43
C LEU A 48 -2.95 -11.41 9.28
N ASN A 49 -3.42 -11.44 8.05
CA ASN A 49 -2.58 -11.64 6.88
C ASN A 49 -2.53 -10.43 5.92
N LEU A 50 -3.11 -9.28 6.28
CA LEU A 50 -3.02 -8.03 5.51
C LEU A 50 -1.95 -7.12 6.11
N TRP A 51 -0.87 -6.89 5.36
CA TRP A 51 0.28 -6.09 5.75
C TRP A 51 0.37 -4.81 4.93
N ASP A 52 0.46 -3.67 5.62
CA ASP A 52 0.49 -2.34 5.00
C ASP A 52 1.85 -1.67 5.19
N SER A 53 2.54 -1.45 4.09
CA SER A 53 3.84 -0.79 4.00
C SER A 53 3.78 0.45 3.10
N ALA A 54 4.91 1.09 2.86
CA ALA A 54 5.11 2.11 1.84
C ALA A 54 6.59 2.21 1.45
N VAL A 55 6.86 2.58 0.19
CA VAL A 55 8.23 2.79 -0.30
C VAL A 55 9.00 3.81 0.55
N VAL A 56 8.33 4.89 0.99
CA VAL A 56 8.97 5.94 1.78
C VAL A 56 9.39 5.49 3.19
N TYR A 57 8.88 4.38 3.70
CA TYR A 57 9.25 3.87 5.02
C TYR A 57 10.67 3.28 4.99
N GLY A 58 11.64 4.09 5.42
CA GLY A 58 13.07 3.75 5.31
C GLY A 58 13.55 3.61 3.87
N MET A 59 12.90 4.30 2.90
CA MET A 59 13.21 4.19 1.46
C MET A 59 13.26 2.74 0.97
N GLY A 60 12.25 1.95 1.35
CA GLY A 60 12.11 0.54 1.01
C GLY A 60 12.63 -0.44 2.07
N ALA A 61 13.25 0.02 3.16
CA ALA A 61 13.71 -0.87 4.22
C ALA A 61 12.57 -1.64 4.88
N SER A 62 11.44 -0.98 5.15
CA SER A 62 10.23 -1.61 5.68
C SER A 62 9.66 -2.67 4.74
N GLU A 63 9.57 -2.38 3.43
CA GLU A 63 9.16 -3.36 2.42
C GLU A 63 10.12 -4.55 2.35
N SER A 64 11.44 -4.31 2.43
CA SER A 64 12.45 -5.37 2.39
C SER A 64 12.37 -6.31 3.59
N LEU A 65 12.11 -5.77 4.78
CA LEU A 65 11.88 -6.59 5.99
C LEU A 65 10.60 -7.42 5.86
N LEU A 66 9.50 -6.81 5.44
CA LEU A 66 8.25 -7.54 5.21
C LEU A 66 8.44 -8.62 4.13
N ALA A 67 9.16 -8.31 3.05
CA ALA A 67 9.45 -9.24 1.98
C ALA A 67 10.26 -10.47 2.45
N ALA A 68 11.17 -10.31 3.40
CA ALA A 68 11.92 -11.42 3.96
C ALA A 68 10.99 -12.47 4.60
N PHE A 69 9.89 -12.03 5.22
CA PHE A 69 8.93 -12.92 5.87
C PHE A 69 7.88 -13.45 4.88
N THR A 70 7.36 -12.61 4.00
CA THR A 70 6.31 -13.03 3.04
C THR A 70 6.79 -14.08 2.06
N LYS A 71 8.09 -14.10 1.71
CA LYS A 71 8.70 -15.12 0.85
C LYS A 71 8.72 -16.54 1.43
N GLU A 72 8.49 -16.69 2.73
CA GLU A 72 8.37 -17.98 3.39
C GLU A 72 6.96 -18.58 3.31
N HIS A 73 5.99 -17.83 2.75
CA HIS A 73 4.60 -18.22 2.61
C HIS A 73 4.18 -18.30 1.14
N ASN A 74 3.06 -19.00 0.85
CA ASN A 74 2.47 -18.88 -0.47
C ASN A 74 2.00 -17.44 -0.68
N ARG A 75 2.29 -16.87 -1.85
CA ARG A 75 1.99 -15.45 -2.15
C ARG A 75 0.51 -15.09 -1.94
N GLU A 76 -0.39 -16.02 -2.23
CA GLU A 76 -1.84 -15.83 -2.09
C GLU A 76 -2.35 -15.86 -0.64
N ASP A 77 -1.57 -16.40 0.30
CA ASP A 77 -1.90 -16.43 1.72
C ASP A 77 -1.62 -15.09 2.42
N VAL A 78 -0.82 -14.22 1.79
CA VAL A 78 -0.40 -12.93 2.34
C VAL A 78 -0.90 -11.80 1.46
N LEU A 79 -1.67 -10.89 2.04
CA LEU A 79 -2.14 -9.68 1.37
C LEU A 79 -1.14 -8.55 1.59
N ILE A 80 -0.56 -8.06 0.50
CA ILE A 80 0.43 -7.00 0.52
C ILE A 80 -0.20 -5.68 0.06
N SER A 81 -0.08 -4.68 0.91
CA SER A 81 -0.49 -3.31 0.67
C SER A 81 0.74 -2.41 0.69
N THR A 82 0.94 -1.59 -0.35
CA THR A 82 2.00 -0.58 -0.38
C THR A 82 1.58 0.65 -1.18
N LYS A 83 2.43 1.70 -1.23
CA LYS A 83 1.98 3.04 -1.63
C LYS A 83 2.98 3.72 -2.56
N PHE A 84 2.46 4.38 -3.58
CA PHE A 84 3.15 5.43 -4.31
C PHE A 84 3.21 6.70 -3.48
N THR A 85 4.40 7.26 -3.29
CA THR A 85 4.61 8.51 -2.55
C THR A 85 5.01 9.62 -3.51
N PRO A 86 4.12 10.58 -3.81
CA PRO A 86 4.37 11.64 -4.80
C PRO A 86 5.66 12.44 -4.58
N GLN A 87 6.05 12.69 -3.31
CA GLN A 87 7.21 13.52 -2.97
C GLN A 87 8.57 12.89 -3.32
N ILE A 88 8.61 11.60 -3.55
CA ILE A 88 9.82 10.87 -3.95
C ILE A 88 9.66 10.26 -5.35
N ALA A 89 8.67 10.75 -6.11
CA ALA A 89 8.49 10.35 -7.50
C ALA A 89 9.67 10.84 -8.34
N GLY A 90 10.21 9.98 -9.21
CA GLY A 90 11.21 10.36 -10.20
C GLY A 90 10.61 11.15 -11.38
N ASP A 91 11.47 11.57 -12.28
CA ASP A 91 11.11 12.37 -13.46
C ASP A 91 10.79 11.52 -14.71
N SER A 92 10.55 10.22 -14.53
CA SER A 92 10.21 9.33 -15.63
C SER A 92 8.81 9.62 -16.20
N VAL A 93 8.52 9.06 -17.35
CA VAL A 93 7.19 9.16 -17.99
C VAL A 93 6.12 8.43 -17.19
N ASN A 94 6.49 7.36 -16.46
CA ASN A 94 5.59 6.51 -15.70
C ASN A 94 6.05 6.32 -14.23
N PRO A 95 6.21 7.39 -13.43
CA PRO A 95 6.84 7.29 -12.12
C PRO A 95 6.06 6.43 -11.12
N VAL A 96 4.73 6.32 -11.29
CA VAL A 96 3.88 5.46 -10.43
C VAL A 96 4.17 3.98 -10.72
N GLU A 97 4.33 3.62 -12.00
CA GLU A 97 4.65 2.26 -12.42
C GLU A 97 6.09 1.88 -12.04
N ASP A 98 7.05 2.80 -12.16
CA ASP A 98 8.45 2.57 -11.78
C ASP A 98 8.59 2.33 -10.28
N MET A 99 7.89 3.13 -9.46
CA MET A 99 7.90 2.94 -8.01
C MET A 99 7.23 1.62 -7.62
N LEU A 100 6.12 1.24 -8.27
CA LEU A 100 5.51 -0.07 -8.10
C LEU A 100 6.47 -1.19 -8.52
N GLY A 101 7.17 -1.03 -9.65
CA GLY A 101 8.16 -2.00 -10.12
C GLY A 101 9.23 -2.29 -9.07
N SER A 102 9.75 -1.24 -8.43
CA SER A 102 10.71 -1.37 -7.34
C SER A 102 10.14 -2.11 -6.12
N SER A 103 8.86 -1.91 -5.81
CA SER A 103 8.18 -2.66 -4.73
C SER A 103 7.98 -4.13 -5.10
N LEU A 104 7.53 -4.41 -6.33
CA LEU A 104 7.37 -5.78 -6.85
C LEU A 104 8.68 -6.56 -6.81
N GLU A 105 9.79 -5.93 -7.20
CA GLU A 105 11.13 -6.51 -7.13
C GLU A 105 11.54 -6.86 -5.68
N ARG A 106 11.34 -5.93 -4.72
CA ARG A 106 11.64 -6.18 -3.29
C ARG A 106 10.84 -7.36 -2.75
N PHE A 107 9.54 -7.39 -3.04
CA PHE A 107 8.66 -8.49 -2.59
C PHE A 107 8.89 -9.79 -3.35
N GLY A 108 9.50 -9.76 -4.54
CA GLY A 108 9.68 -10.92 -5.39
C GLY A 108 8.34 -11.49 -5.89
N THR A 109 7.44 -10.61 -6.29
CA THR A 109 6.08 -10.94 -6.76
C THR A 109 5.74 -10.11 -7.99
N ASP A 110 4.78 -10.55 -8.78
CA ASP A 110 4.28 -9.88 -9.98
C ASP A 110 3.02 -9.04 -9.73
N TYR A 111 2.46 -9.08 -8.52
CA TYR A 111 1.31 -8.23 -8.17
C TYR A 111 1.31 -7.76 -6.70
N ILE A 112 0.64 -6.64 -6.46
CA ILE A 112 0.30 -6.10 -5.13
C ILE A 112 -1.22 -6.18 -4.93
N ASP A 113 -1.67 -6.51 -3.71
CA ASP A 113 -3.10 -6.66 -3.43
C ASP A 113 -3.81 -5.32 -3.31
N ILE A 114 -3.17 -4.32 -2.67
CA ILE A 114 -3.69 -2.96 -2.57
C ILE A 114 -2.57 -1.95 -2.82
N TYR A 115 -2.75 -1.07 -3.79
CA TYR A 115 -1.79 0.01 -4.08
C TYR A 115 -2.44 1.37 -3.91
N TRP A 116 -1.74 2.27 -3.22
CA TRP A 116 -2.28 3.56 -2.82
C TRP A 116 -1.54 4.73 -3.44
N ILE A 117 -2.26 5.84 -3.65
CA ILE A 117 -1.62 7.16 -3.63
C ILE A 117 -1.49 7.58 -2.16
N HIS A 118 -0.26 7.77 -1.68
CA HIS A 118 0.04 7.95 -0.25
C HIS A 118 -0.51 9.25 0.35
N ASN A 119 -0.59 10.30 -0.47
CA ASN A 119 -1.12 11.60 -0.06
C ASN A 119 -1.68 12.37 -1.27
N PRO A 120 -2.48 13.43 -1.05
CA PRO A 120 -3.22 14.13 -2.10
C PRO A 120 -2.41 15.19 -2.86
N ALA A 121 -1.10 15.00 -3.06
CA ALA A 121 -0.24 15.97 -3.72
C ALA A 121 -0.51 16.05 -5.22
N ASP A 122 -1.50 16.40 -5.79
CA ASP A 122 -1.87 16.43 -7.21
C ASP A 122 -2.69 15.18 -7.64
N VAL A 123 -3.95 15.20 -7.21
CA VAL A 123 -4.92 14.11 -7.52
C VAL A 123 -5.10 13.93 -9.03
N GLU A 124 -5.12 15.02 -9.82
CA GLU A 124 -5.32 14.98 -11.26
C GLU A 124 -4.16 14.30 -11.99
N ARG A 125 -2.94 14.52 -11.50
CA ARG A 125 -1.74 13.97 -12.12
C ARG A 125 -1.56 12.49 -11.83
N TRP A 126 -1.75 12.08 -10.57
CA TRP A 126 -1.32 10.75 -10.14
C TRP A 126 -2.41 9.68 -10.24
N THR A 127 -3.68 10.05 -10.04
CA THR A 127 -4.77 9.08 -10.02
C THR A 127 -4.93 8.30 -11.35
N PRO A 128 -4.79 8.90 -12.54
CA PRO A 128 -4.96 8.17 -13.80
C PRO A 128 -4.04 6.96 -13.97
N PHE A 129 -2.82 7.02 -13.43
CA PHE A 129 -1.86 5.91 -13.52
C PHE A 129 -2.37 4.61 -12.88
N LEU A 130 -3.17 4.72 -11.81
CA LEU A 130 -3.68 3.55 -11.09
C LEU A 130 -4.55 2.65 -11.99
N ALA A 131 -5.28 3.22 -12.94
CA ALA A 131 -6.15 2.44 -13.82
C ALA A 131 -5.38 1.44 -14.68
N ASN A 132 -4.23 1.84 -15.22
CA ASN A 132 -3.39 0.95 -16.02
C ASN A 132 -2.81 -0.19 -15.19
N LEU A 133 -2.43 0.08 -13.93
CA LEU A 133 -1.86 -0.93 -13.03
C LEU A 133 -2.88 -2.04 -12.72
N VAL A 134 -4.16 -1.68 -12.57
CA VAL A 134 -5.25 -2.65 -12.38
C VAL A 134 -5.49 -3.44 -13.67
N LYS A 135 -5.60 -2.76 -14.82
CA LYS A 135 -5.85 -3.39 -16.13
C LYS A 135 -4.74 -4.38 -16.52
N ASN A 136 -3.50 -4.07 -16.17
CA ASN A 136 -2.34 -4.93 -16.44
C ASN A 136 -2.16 -6.05 -15.40
N GLY A 137 -3.03 -6.13 -14.40
CA GLY A 137 -2.98 -7.17 -13.35
C GLY A 137 -1.87 -7.00 -12.31
N LYS A 138 -1.07 -5.93 -12.39
CA LYS A 138 0.00 -5.63 -11.42
C LYS A 138 -0.53 -5.23 -10.04
N VAL A 139 -1.79 -4.78 -9.99
CA VAL A 139 -2.47 -4.36 -8.76
C VAL A 139 -3.89 -4.94 -8.77
N LYS A 140 -4.29 -5.55 -7.66
CA LYS A 140 -5.66 -6.10 -7.53
C LYS A 140 -6.68 -5.03 -7.16
N ARG A 141 -6.31 -4.09 -6.30
CA ARG A 141 -7.16 -3.02 -5.78
C ARG A 141 -6.36 -1.73 -5.64
N VAL A 142 -7.04 -0.61 -5.82
CA VAL A 142 -6.44 0.71 -5.66
C VAL A 142 -7.14 1.50 -4.56
N GLY A 143 -6.37 2.38 -3.93
CA GLY A 143 -6.86 3.25 -2.87
C GLY A 143 -6.18 4.61 -2.86
N VAL A 144 -6.70 5.48 -2.02
CA VAL A 144 -6.12 6.79 -1.74
C VAL A 144 -5.99 7.00 -0.23
N SER A 145 -4.87 7.55 0.20
CA SER A 145 -4.53 7.76 1.60
C SER A 145 -4.37 9.25 1.89
N ASN A 146 -4.80 9.68 3.08
CA ASN A 146 -4.73 11.08 3.52
C ASN A 146 -5.55 12.08 2.67
N HIS A 147 -6.43 11.59 1.80
CA HIS A 147 -7.31 12.42 0.99
C HIS A 147 -8.56 12.84 1.77
N ASN A 148 -8.99 14.08 1.60
CA ASN A 148 -10.30 14.52 2.09
C ASN A 148 -11.42 14.02 1.17
N LEU A 149 -12.68 14.17 1.59
CA LEU A 149 -13.84 13.64 0.85
C LEU A 149 -13.95 14.18 -0.58
N ALA A 150 -13.64 15.46 -0.80
CA ALA A 150 -13.67 16.05 -2.15
C ALA A 150 -12.61 15.42 -3.07
N GLN A 151 -11.41 15.18 -2.53
CA GLN A 151 -10.31 14.53 -3.24
C GLN A 151 -10.60 13.05 -3.53
N ILE A 152 -11.22 12.33 -2.58
CA ILE A 152 -11.68 10.95 -2.80
C ILE A 152 -12.72 10.88 -3.92
N LYS A 153 -13.75 11.75 -3.89
CA LYS A 153 -14.75 11.83 -4.95
C LYS A 153 -14.12 12.14 -6.31
N ARG A 154 -13.15 13.05 -6.33
CA ARG A 154 -12.45 13.39 -7.57
C ARG A 154 -11.62 12.24 -8.11
N ALA A 155 -10.88 11.54 -7.26
CA ALA A 155 -10.13 10.36 -7.65
C ALA A 155 -11.04 9.24 -8.17
N GLU A 156 -12.19 9.00 -7.53
CA GLU A 156 -13.20 8.05 -7.99
C GLU A 156 -13.77 8.45 -9.36
N GLU A 157 -14.09 9.73 -9.57
CA GLU A 157 -14.55 10.25 -10.87
C GLU A 157 -13.55 10.03 -11.99
N ILE A 158 -12.24 10.18 -11.71
CA ILE A 158 -11.17 9.93 -12.67
C ILE A 158 -11.09 8.44 -13.01
N LEU A 159 -11.06 7.57 -12.00
CA LEU A 159 -10.87 6.13 -12.18
C LEU A 159 -12.09 5.46 -12.81
N SER A 160 -13.31 5.87 -12.46
CA SER A 160 -14.55 5.30 -12.99
C SER A 160 -14.69 5.45 -14.49
N LYS A 161 -14.10 6.49 -15.10
CA LYS A 161 -14.03 6.66 -16.56
C LYS A 161 -13.25 5.54 -17.25
N GLU A 162 -12.33 4.92 -16.51
CA GLU A 162 -11.51 3.81 -16.97
C GLU A 162 -12.05 2.43 -16.53
N GLY A 163 -13.24 2.40 -15.91
CA GLY A 163 -13.85 1.18 -15.38
C GLY A 163 -13.15 0.63 -14.12
N VAL A 164 -12.37 1.47 -13.44
CA VAL A 164 -11.69 1.15 -12.19
C VAL A 164 -12.31 1.97 -11.05
N HIS A 165 -12.43 1.38 -9.88
CA HIS A 165 -13.04 2.04 -8.72
C HIS A 165 -12.11 2.00 -7.51
N ILE A 166 -12.18 3.03 -6.67
CA ILE A 166 -11.48 3.04 -5.39
C ILE A 166 -12.06 1.92 -4.51
N SER A 167 -11.22 0.98 -4.13
CA SER A 167 -11.60 -0.16 -3.29
C SER A 167 -11.31 0.06 -1.81
N ALA A 168 -10.47 1.06 -1.49
CA ALA A 168 -10.06 1.35 -0.12
C ALA A 168 -9.72 2.83 0.03
N GLY A 169 -10.07 3.41 1.17
CA GLY A 169 -9.68 4.75 1.58
C GLY A 169 -9.07 4.67 2.97
N CYS A 170 -7.85 5.21 3.13
CA CYS A 170 -7.22 5.41 4.41
C CYS A 170 -7.10 6.91 4.66
N ALA A 171 -7.80 7.42 5.69
CA ALA A 171 -7.48 8.72 6.22
C ALA A 171 -6.45 8.53 7.31
N GLY A 172 -5.38 9.30 7.26
CA GLY A 172 -4.54 9.49 8.41
C GLY A 172 -5.43 9.97 9.56
N PHE A 173 -5.66 9.10 10.54
CA PHE A 173 -6.57 9.31 11.68
C PHE A 173 -8.08 9.45 11.35
N ALA A 174 -8.78 8.32 11.43
CA ALA A 174 -10.20 8.14 11.85
C ALA A 174 -11.37 8.73 11.04
N ALA A 175 -11.21 9.55 10.00
CA ALA A 175 -12.36 10.22 9.39
C ALA A 175 -12.90 9.64 8.06
N ALA A 176 -12.13 8.84 7.32
CA ALA A 176 -12.51 8.45 5.95
C ALA A 176 -13.22 7.10 5.82
N LEU A 177 -13.12 6.20 6.79
CA LEU A 177 -13.81 4.90 6.73
C LEU A 177 -15.34 5.05 6.73
N ALA A 178 -15.85 6.05 7.43
CA ALA A 178 -17.28 6.35 7.48
C ALA A 178 -17.86 6.94 6.17
N ALA A 179 -17.00 7.53 5.33
CA ALA A 179 -17.42 8.14 4.06
C ALA A 179 -17.53 7.12 2.92
N LEU A 180 -16.67 6.09 2.90
CA LEU A 180 -16.70 5.03 1.88
C LEU A 180 -17.91 4.09 2.02
N LEU A 181 -18.38 3.85 3.24
CA LEU A 181 -19.55 3.03 3.51
C LEU A 181 -20.89 3.66 3.03
N LYS A 182 -20.88 4.92 2.62
CA LYS A 182 -22.06 5.65 2.11
C LYS A 182 -22.09 5.82 0.59
N LEU A 183 -21.10 5.29 -0.13
CA LEU A 183 -20.99 5.40 -1.60
C LEU A 183 -21.49 4.16 -2.35
N HIS A 184 -22.02 3.15 -1.62
CA HIS A 184 -22.65 1.95 -2.19
C HIS A 184 -24.08 1.77 -1.73
#